data_6a25e4801603f04113c960bf47a1288d
#
_entry.id   6a25e4801603f04113c960bf47a1288d
#
_cell.length_a   1.000
_cell.length_b   1.000
_cell.length_c   1.000
_cell.angle_alpha   90.00
_cell.angle_beta   90.00
_cell.angle_gamma   90.00
#
_symmetry.space_group_name_H-M   'P 1'
#
loop_
_entity.id
_entity.type
_entity.pdbx_description
1 polymer ?
#
loop_
_entity_poly.entity_id
_entity_poly.type
_entity_poly.pdbx_seq_one_letter_code
_entity_poly.pdbx_strand_id
1 'polypeptide(L)'
;MYNEIYITYFDLLGFKKFILKNDEKHIDTRMGHIFRDIEFSLTLNNMKHSSIDPNIVISDLAQAKVNCVNISDTIIYWTIDSSIDSLYHLFLISFLYNKSCNLHNFPVRGCLTKGILAHVMVNFKSSNGSLYAVQCPYGKGLVKAHEKAESQKWAGTVIDQVVINDLKNSQYSKSFETYCLQYNIPYKNNSSTSKDYAFKLIEEINNKDHLSNLKHSIEYLFSADNKPVDEPSVKEKIDNTCDFLDYCYKKQNQKFED
;
A
#
# COMPACT_ATOMS: atom_id res chain seq x y z
N MET A 1 4.52 14.07 -21.00
CA MET A 1 5.13 13.03 -21.85
C MET A 1 4.72 11.67 -21.27
N TYR A 2 4.36 10.70 -22.12
CA TYR A 2 4.01 9.36 -21.65
C TYR A 2 5.27 8.53 -21.46
N ASN A 3 5.49 8.03 -20.25
CA ASN A 3 6.64 7.21 -19.93
C ASN A 3 6.17 5.85 -19.39
N GLU A 4 6.90 4.79 -19.72
CA GLU A 4 6.73 3.50 -19.05
C GLU A 4 7.51 3.52 -17.73
N ILE A 5 6.81 3.45 -16.61
CA ILE A 5 7.35 3.58 -15.25
C ILE A 5 6.69 2.58 -14.31
N TYR A 6 7.17 2.50 -13.08
CA TYR A 6 6.57 1.67 -12.05
C TYR A 6 5.54 2.47 -11.25
N ILE A 7 4.42 1.83 -10.94
CA ILE A 7 3.23 2.44 -10.32
C ILE A 7 2.73 1.51 -9.24
N THR A 8 2.48 2.05 -8.05
CA THR A 8 1.71 1.36 -7.01
C THR A 8 0.41 2.09 -6.77
N TYR A 9 -0.69 1.37 -6.86
CA TYR A 9 -2.03 1.81 -6.54
C TYR A 9 -2.48 1.17 -5.23
N PHE A 10 -3.05 1.96 -4.33
CA PHE A 10 -3.68 1.51 -3.09
C PHE A 10 -5.09 2.05 -2.97
N ASP A 11 -5.97 1.26 -2.36
CA ASP A 11 -7.36 1.56 -2.05
C ASP A 11 -7.63 1.27 -0.57
N LEU A 12 -8.15 2.26 0.17
CA LEU A 12 -8.49 2.16 1.59
C LEU A 12 -9.81 1.39 1.76
N LEU A 13 -9.75 0.22 2.38
CA LEU A 13 -10.90 -0.66 2.53
C LEU A 13 -11.91 -0.13 3.55
N GLY A 14 -13.14 0.12 3.12
CA GLY A 14 -14.21 0.61 3.99
C GLY A 14 -14.23 2.12 4.20
N PHE A 15 -13.46 2.91 3.45
CA PHE A 15 -13.35 4.36 3.58
C PHE A 15 -14.71 5.08 3.50
N LYS A 16 -15.57 4.72 2.55
CA LYS A 16 -16.93 5.29 2.46
C LYS A 16 -17.72 5.12 3.76
N LYS A 17 -17.65 3.93 4.38
CA LYS A 17 -18.34 3.66 5.66
C LYS A 17 -17.73 4.46 6.80
N PHE A 18 -16.41 4.57 6.84
CA PHE A 18 -15.69 5.41 7.78
C PHE A 18 -16.17 6.86 7.73
N ILE A 19 -16.22 7.48 6.54
CA ILE A 19 -16.68 8.86 6.37
C ILE A 19 -18.15 9.04 6.81
N LEU A 20 -19.04 8.09 6.48
CA LEU A 20 -20.46 8.20 6.77
C LEU A 20 -20.85 7.87 8.23
N LYS A 21 -19.98 7.24 9.01
CA LYS A 21 -20.30 6.72 10.34
C LYS A 21 -19.60 7.45 11.49
N ASN A 22 -18.74 8.41 11.19
CA ASN A 22 -17.97 9.15 12.18
C ASN A 22 -18.25 10.66 12.09
N ASP A 23 -18.01 11.38 13.18
CA ASP A 23 -18.03 12.84 13.21
C ASP A 23 -16.77 13.44 12.55
N GLU A 24 -16.84 14.71 12.22
CA GLU A 24 -15.79 15.44 11.51
C GLU A 24 -14.46 15.43 12.26
N LYS A 25 -14.48 15.57 13.59
CA LYS A 25 -13.27 15.59 14.42
C LYS A 25 -12.54 14.25 14.39
N HIS A 26 -13.30 13.13 14.46
CA HIS A 26 -12.74 11.79 14.34
C HIS A 26 -12.17 11.57 12.95
N ILE A 27 -12.90 11.98 11.90
CA ILE A 27 -12.46 11.90 10.51
C ILE A 27 -11.14 12.66 10.33
N ASP A 28 -11.05 13.93 10.75
CA ASP A 28 -9.83 14.74 10.65
C ASP A 28 -8.63 14.08 11.33
N THR A 29 -8.84 13.55 12.55
CA THR A 29 -7.79 12.85 13.29
C THR A 29 -7.27 11.63 12.52
N ARG A 30 -8.19 10.80 11.99
CA ARG A 30 -7.83 9.59 11.26
C ARG A 30 -7.20 9.88 9.89
N MET A 31 -7.67 10.92 9.19
CA MET A 31 -7.02 11.40 7.97
C MET A 31 -5.58 11.85 8.24
N GLY A 32 -5.34 12.54 9.36
CA GLY A 32 -3.98 12.88 9.80
C GLY A 32 -3.08 11.64 10.01
N HIS A 33 -3.63 10.52 10.48
CA HIS A 33 -2.88 9.27 10.59
C HIS A 33 -2.57 8.67 9.21
N ILE A 34 -3.53 8.69 8.27
CA ILE A 34 -3.32 8.22 6.90
C ILE A 34 -2.21 9.04 6.21
N PHE A 35 -2.25 10.38 6.35
CA PHE A 35 -1.21 11.25 5.76
C PHE A 35 0.16 10.97 6.36
N ARG A 36 0.28 10.73 7.67
CA ARG A 36 1.54 10.35 8.31
C ARG A 36 2.10 9.03 7.78
N ASP A 37 1.25 8.04 7.52
CA ASP A 37 1.69 6.76 6.94
C ASP A 37 2.21 6.93 5.51
N ILE A 38 1.56 7.81 4.72
CA ILE A 38 2.04 8.18 3.39
C ILE A 38 3.43 8.83 3.48
N GLU A 39 3.58 9.85 4.32
CA GLU A 39 4.85 10.57 4.50
C GLU A 39 5.96 9.66 5.05
N PHE A 40 5.65 8.85 6.06
CA PHE A 40 6.57 7.87 6.65
C PHE A 40 7.10 6.87 5.59
N SER A 41 6.21 6.34 4.76
CA SER A 41 6.60 5.41 3.69
C SER A 41 7.43 6.11 2.61
N LEU A 42 7.02 7.31 2.17
CA LEU A 42 7.73 8.09 1.14
C LEU A 42 9.19 8.38 1.50
N THR A 43 9.45 8.58 2.78
CA THR A 43 10.79 8.90 3.28
C THR A 43 11.58 7.67 3.72
N LEU A 44 11.02 6.45 3.59
CA LEU A 44 11.60 5.21 4.13
C LEU A 44 12.01 5.38 5.60
N ASN A 45 11.14 6.00 6.41
CA ASN A 45 11.36 6.31 7.82
C ASN A 45 12.50 7.31 8.09
N ASN A 46 12.95 8.09 7.10
CA ASN A 46 13.86 9.19 7.37
C ASN A 46 13.10 10.33 8.04
N MET A 47 13.54 10.66 9.25
CA MET A 47 12.88 11.64 10.12
C MET A 47 13.80 12.82 10.37
N LYS A 48 13.21 14.00 10.62
CA LYS A 48 13.93 15.21 11.08
C LYS A 48 13.13 15.94 12.15
N HIS A 49 13.80 16.80 12.90
CA HIS A 49 13.13 17.74 13.78
C HIS A 49 12.37 18.80 12.97
N SER A 50 11.18 19.16 13.42
CA SER A 50 10.41 20.25 12.81
C SER A 50 11.12 21.59 12.97
N SER A 51 11.07 22.43 11.93
CA SER A 51 11.59 23.81 11.99
C SER A 51 10.70 24.74 12.82
N ILE A 52 9.45 24.34 13.11
CA ILE A 52 8.49 25.12 13.89
C ILE A 52 8.63 24.79 15.38
N ASP A 53 8.74 23.52 15.72
CA ASP A 53 8.96 23.03 17.09
C ASP A 53 10.00 21.91 17.07
N PRO A 54 11.23 22.15 17.58
CA PRO A 54 12.29 21.16 17.61
C PRO A 54 12.00 19.90 18.43
N ASN A 55 10.97 19.91 19.30
CA ASN A 55 10.55 18.72 20.05
C ASN A 55 9.68 17.78 19.20
N ILE A 56 9.17 18.24 18.05
CA ILE A 56 8.36 17.45 17.15
C ILE A 56 9.26 16.84 16.06
N VAL A 57 9.12 15.53 15.86
CA VAL A 57 9.79 14.79 14.80
C VAL A 57 8.79 14.53 13.66
N ILE A 58 9.19 14.86 12.44
CA ILE A 58 8.39 14.73 11.23
C ILE A 58 9.16 13.97 10.13
N SER A 59 8.46 13.44 9.16
CA SER A 59 9.07 12.83 7.97
C SER A 59 9.86 13.86 7.16
N ASP A 60 11.08 13.52 6.74
CA ASP A 60 11.89 14.40 5.89
C ASP A 60 11.54 14.23 4.39
N LEU A 61 10.45 14.87 3.98
CA LEU A 61 9.96 14.78 2.59
C LEU A 61 10.97 15.25 1.52
N ALA A 62 12.02 15.98 1.91
CA ALA A 62 13.11 16.33 0.99
C ALA A 62 13.90 15.09 0.52
N GLN A 63 13.78 13.96 1.22
CA GLN A 63 14.40 12.69 0.87
C GLN A 63 13.52 11.80 -0.01
N ALA A 64 12.27 12.21 -0.30
CA ALA A 64 11.36 11.41 -1.13
C ALA A 64 11.89 11.28 -2.58
N LYS A 65 11.92 10.03 -3.08
CA LYS A 65 12.44 9.69 -4.41
C LYS A 65 11.37 9.20 -5.39
N VAL A 66 10.12 9.15 -4.94
CA VAL A 66 8.97 8.79 -5.77
C VAL A 66 7.90 9.85 -5.66
N ASN A 67 7.07 9.93 -6.69
CA ASN A 67 5.91 10.80 -6.67
C ASN A 67 4.76 10.14 -5.90
N CYS A 68 3.90 10.95 -5.32
CA CYS A 68 2.70 10.48 -4.64
C CYS A 68 1.53 11.43 -4.88
N VAL A 69 0.34 10.88 -4.99
CA VAL A 69 -0.91 11.61 -4.89
C VAL A 69 -1.90 10.80 -4.06
N ASN A 70 -2.63 11.50 -3.19
CA ASN A 70 -3.79 10.95 -2.49
C ASN A 70 -5.07 11.65 -2.99
N ILE A 71 -6.07 10.87 -3.37
CA ILE A 71 -7.37 11.35 -3.80
C ILE A 71 -8.42 10.50 -3.08
N SER A 72 -9.06 11.05 -2.04
CA SER A 72 -10.05 10.33 -1.22
C SER A 72 -9.45 9.05 -0.61
N ASP A 73 -9.96 7.87 -0.98
CA ASP A 73 -9.51 6.54 -0.56
C ASP A 73 -8.39 5.94 -1.41
N THR A 74 -7.94 6.68 -2.41
CA THR A 74 -6.92 6.21 -3.36
C THR A 74 -5.59 6.88 -3.12
N ILE A 75 -4.53 6.07 -2.98
CA ILE A 75 -3.14 6.53 -2.91
C ILE A 75 -2.37 5.93 -4.09
N ILE A 76 -1.69 6.78 -4.85
CA ILE A 76 -0.91 6.37 -6.01
C ILE A 76 0.52 6.84 -5.82
N TYR A 77 1.47 5.89 -5.88
CA TYR A 77 2.89 6.16 -5.96
C TYR A 77 3.41 5.81 -7.34
N TRP A 78 4.36 6.59 -7.87
CA TRP A 78 5.02 6.24 -9.13
C TRP A 78 6.44 6.76 -9.19
N THR A 79 7.29 6.05 -9.93
CA THR A 79 8.70 6.42 -10.10
C THR A 79 8.88 7.61 -11.03
N ILE A 80 10.01 8.31 -10.89
CA ILE A 80 10.38 9.42 -11.77
C ILE A 80 10.82 8.90 -13.14
N ASP A 81 11.45 7.72 -13.15
CA ASP A 81 11.97 7.03 -14.33
C ASP A 81 11.76 5.50 -14.23
N SER A 82 12.24 4.77 -15.24
CA SER A 82 12.15 3.30 -15.30
C SER A 82 13.42 2.59 -14.82
N SER A 83 14.31 3.27 -14.08
CA SER A 83 15.52 2.64 -13.56
C SER A 83 15.21 1.60 -12.50
N ILE A 84 16.13 0.63 -12.35
CA ILE A 84 15.96 -0.42 -11.35
C ILE A 84 16.08 0.12 -9.91
N ASP A 85 16.86 1.18 -9.70
CA ASP A 85 16.98 1.84 -8.41
C ASP A 85 15.68 2.56 -8.02
N SER A 86 15.04 3.23 -8.98
CA SER A 86 13.72 3.83 -8.79
C SER A 86 12.66 2.78 -8.50
N LEU A 87 12.69 1.63 -9.19
CA LEU A 87 11.83 0.50 -8.87
C LEU A 87 12.04 0.02 -7.43
N TYR A 88 13.30 -0.20 -7.03
CA TYR A 88 13.57 -0.73 -5.69
C TYR A 88 13.15 0.24 -4.58
N HIS A 89 13.31 1.55 -4.78
CA HIS A 89 12.77 2.55 -3.86
C HIS A 89 11.24 2.48 -3.76
N LEU A 90 10.54 2.43 -4.91
CA LEU A 90 9.08 2.29 -4.92
C LEU A 90 8.63 0.99 -4.27
N PHE A 91 9.36 -0.12 -4.49
CA PHE A 91 9.08 -1.42 -3.89
C PHE A 91 9.15 -1.36 -2.36
N LEU A 92 10.20 -0.74 -1.79
CA LEU A 92 10.34 -0.58 -0.34
C LEU A 92 9.28 0.34 0.25
N ILE A 93 8.98 1.47 -0.41
CA ILE A 93 7.92 2.40 -0.02
C ILE A 93 6.57 1.67 0.01
N SER A 94 6.27 0.91 -1.05
CA SER A 94 5.03 0.15 -1.17
C SER A 94 4.90 -0.93 -0.09
N PHE A 95 6.00 -1.60 0.24
CA PHE A 95 6.03 -2.56 1.35
C PHE A 95 5.75 -1.89 2.69
N LEU A 96 6.44 -0.78 3.00
CA LEU A 96 6.25 -0.05 4.27
C LEU A 96 4.83 0.48 4.41
N TYR A 97 4.26 1.06 3.33
CA TYR A 97 2.88 1.53 3.35
C TYR A 97 1.89 0.39 3.55
N ASN A 98 2.04 -0.72 2.79
CA ASN A 98 1.22 -1.93 2.96
C ASN A 98 1.27 -2.48 4.39
N LYS A 99 2.48 -2.55 4.99
CA LYS A 99 2.70 -3.01 6.36
C LYS A 99 2.04 -2.08 7.39
N SER A 100 2.33 -0.78 7.33
CA SER A 100 1.80 0.21 8.27
C SER A 100 0.27 0.24 8.25
N CYS A 101 -0.32 0.32 7.06
CA CYS A 101 -1.77 0.36 6.92
C CYS A 101 -2.45 -0.92 7.39
N ASN A 102 -1.97 -2.09 6.97
CA ASN A 102 -2.65 -3.36 7.25
C ASN A 102 -2.41 -3.91 8.67
N LEU A 103 -1.43 -3.39 9.40
CA LEU A 103 -1.16 -3.83 10.77
C LEU A 103 -1.45 -2.77 11.85
N HIS A 104 -1.49 -1.49 11.49
CA HIS A 104 -1.51 -0.43 12.50
C HIS A 104 -2.52 0.70 12.25
N ASN A 105 -3.05 0.85 11.02
CA ASN A 105 -3.88 1.99 10.71
C ASN A 105 -5.15 1.62 9.93
N PHE A 106 -5.17 1.79 8.60
CA PHE A 106 -6.36 1.63 7.79
C PHE A 106 -6.12 0.54 6.74
N PRO A 107 -6.87 -0.59 6.75
CA PRO A 107 -6.63 -1.69 5.83
C PRO A 107 -6.65 -1.24 4.37
N VAL A 108 -5.66 -1.69 3.60
CA VAL A 108 -5.52 -1.36 2.18
C VAL A 108 -5.41 -2.63 1.34
N ARG A 109 -5.86 -2.51 0.10
CA ARG A 109 -5.49 -3.44 -0.98
C ARG A 109 -4.75 -2.66 -2.06
N GLY A 110 -3.86 -3.33 -2.80
CA GLY A 110 -3.05 -2.61 -3.77
C GLY A 110 -2.48 -3.48 -4.86
N CYS A 111 -1.82 -2.82 -5.83
CA CYS A 111 -1.07 -3.47 -6.89
C CYS A 111 0.15 -2.63 -7.27
N LEU A 112 1.33 -3.26 -7.29
CA LEU A 112 2.55 -2.71 -7.90
C LEU A 112 2.73 -3.29 -9.30
N THR A 113 2.77 -2.43 -10.30
CA THR A 113 2.90 -2.80 -11.71
C THR A 113 3.86 -1.89 -12.47
N LYS A 114 4.14 -2.24 -13.72
CA LYS A 114 4.84 -1.41 -14.70
C LYS A 114 3.91 -1.07 -15.84
N GLY A 115 3.91 0.18 -16.29
CA GLY A 115 3.11 0.59 -17.44
C GLY A 115 3.21 2.07 -17.76
N ILE A 116 2.51 2.46 -18.82
CA ILE A 116 2.50 3.84 -19.29
C ILE A 116 1.69 4.71 -18.33
N LEU A 117 2.31 5.80 -17.85
CA LEU A 117 1.69 6.85 -17.05
C LEU A 117 2.08 8.23 -17.59
N ALA A 118 1.14 9.15 -17.55
CA ALA A 118 1.36 10.59 -17.68
C ALA A 118 0.83 11.28 -16.42
N HIS A 119 1.39 12.42 -16.09
CA HIS A 119 0.97 13.22 -14.95
C HIS A 119 0.86 14.69 -15.38
N VAL A 120 -0.25 15.32 -15.02
CA VAL A 120 -0.48 16.76 -15.19
C VAL A 120 -0.68 17.37 -13.81
N MET A 121 0.05 18.45 -13.54
CA MET A 121 -0.10 19.26 -12.33
C MET A 121 -0.30 20.72 -12.73
N VAL A 122 -1.42 21.29 -12.31
CA VAL A 122 -1.74 22.71 -12.45
C VAL A 122 -2.27 23.22 -11.11
N ASN A 123 -1.77 24.35 -10.67
CA ASN A 123 -2.25 25.03 -9.48
C ASN A 123 -2.38 26.53 -9.80
N PHE A 124 -3.61 27.02 -9.83
CA PHE A 124 -3.92 28.42 -10.17
C PHE A 124 -4.89 28.98 -9.14
N LYS A 125 -4.53 30.11 -8.54
CA LYS A 125 -5.39 30.86 -7.65
C LYS A 125 -5.86 32.14 -8.35
N SER A 126 -7.17 32.31 -8.48
CA SER A 126 -7.76 33.52 -9.08
C SER A 126 -7.59 34.74 -8.16
N SER A 127 -7.78 35.93 -8.71
CA SER A 127 -7.79 37.19 -7.94
C SER A 127 -8.86 37.19 -6.85
N ASN A 128 -9.97 36.47 -7.03
CA ASN A 128 -11.06 36.32 -6.07
C ASN A 128 -10.83 35.23 -5.02
N GLY A 129 -9.65 34.57 -5.02
CA GLY A 129 -9.30 33.53 -4.06
C GLY A 129 -9.78 32.12 -4.43
N SER A 130 -10.51 31.94 -5.54
CA SER A 130 -10.91 30.61 -6.02
C SER A 130 -9.68 29.82 -6.49
N LEU A 131 -9.62 28.54 -6.14
CA LEU A 131 -8.52 27.64 -6.48
C LEU A 131 -8.93 26.72 -7.65
N TYR A 132 -8.14 26.70 -8.71
CA TYR A 132 -8.15 25.65 -9.73
C TYR A 132 -6.89 24.81 -9.56
N ALA A 133 -7.06 23.59 -9.07
CA ALA A 133 -5.98 22.65 -8.88
C ALA A 133 -6.25 21.36 -9.65
N VAL A 134 -5.28 20.91 -10.44
CA VAL A 134 -5.29 19.62 -11.11
C VAL A 134 -4.03 18.90 -10.70
N GLN A 135 -4.18 17.71 -10.16
CA GLN A 135 -3.10 16.77 -9.94
C GLN A 135 -3.60 15.40 -10.42
N CYS A 136 -3.35 15.10 -11.67
CA CYS A 136 -3.97 13.97 -12.35
C CYS A 136 -2.92 13.05 -12.99
N PRO A 137 -2.57 11.93 -12.34
CA PRO A 137 -1.90 10.82 -13.01
C PRO A 137 -2.93 10.05 -13.86
N TYR A 138 -2.58 9.70 -15.09
CA TYR A 138 -3.44 8.93 -15.98
C TYR A 138 -2.63 8.07 -16.95
N GLY A 139 -3.17 6.96 -17.39
CA GLY A 139 -2.52 6.06 -18.33
C GLY A 139 -2.91 4.60 -18.16
N LYS A 140 -2.55 3.76 -19.15
CA LYS A 140 -2.90 2.34 -19.13
C LYS A 140 -2.30 1.58 -17.94
N GLY A 141 -1.11 2.01 -17.48
CA GLY A 141 -0.48 1.42 -16.29
C GLY A 141 -1.31 1.62 -15.01
N LEU A 142 -1.88 2.83 -14.85
CA LEU A 142 -2.74 3.12 -13.70
C LEU A 142 -4.07 2.33 -13.74
N VAL A 143 -4.70 2.24 -14.91
CA VAL A 143 -5.92 1.43 -15.10
C VAL A 143 -5.64 -0.03 -14.73
N LYS A 144 -4.56 -0.61 -15.22
CA LYS A 144 -4.14 -1.98 -14.90
C LYS A 144 -3.92 -2.18 -13.39
N ALA A 145 -3.23 -1.24 -12.73
CA ALA A 145 -2.99 -1.30 -11.28
C ALA A 145 -4.30 -1.26 -10.48
N HIS A 146 -5.20 -0.35 -10.85
CA HIS A 146 -6.52 -0.21 -10.24
C HIS A 146 -7.36 -1.49 -10.41
N GLU A 147 -7.53 -1.99 -11.64
CA GLU A 147 -8.34 -3.19 -11.91
C GLU A 147 -7.81 -4.41 -11.15
N LYS A 148 -6.48 -4.58 -11.09
CA LYS A 148 -5.87 -5.68 -10.36
C LYS A 148 -6.04 -5.53 -8.83
N ALA A 149 -5.94 -4.33 -8.28
CA ALA A 149 -6.24 -4.06 -6.88
C ALA A 149 -7.71 -4.33 -6.57
N GLU A 150 -8.65 -3.79 -7.39
CA GLU A 150 -10.08 -3.95 -7.22
C GLU A 150 -10.57 -5.41 -7.32
N SER A 151 -9.86 -6.26 -8.04
CA SER A 151 -10.22 -7.67 -8.19
C SER A 151 -9.94 -8.51 -6.93
N GLN A 152 -9.18 -8.00 -5.96
CA GLN A 152 -8.75 -8.73 -4.76
C GLN A 152 -9.81 -8.72 -3.66
N LYS A 153 -9.90 -9.84 -2.91
CA LYS A 153 -10.81 -10.05 -1.78
C LYS A 153 -10.06 -10.18 -0.45
N TRP A 154 -9.10 -9.30 -0.19
CA TRP A 154 -8.29 -9.28 1.03
C TRP A 154 -7.73 -7.88 1.29
N ALA A 155 -7.03 -7.70 2.43
CA ALA A 155 -6.15 -6.57 2.69
C ALA A 155 -4.71 -6.98 2.43
N GLY A 156 -4.18 -6.57 1.27
CA GLY A 156 -2.84 -6.92 0.82
C GLY A 156 -2.53 -6.34 -0.55
N THR A 157 -1.26 -6.41 -0.95
CA THR A 157 -0.79 -5.79 -2.19
C THR A 157 -0.09 -6.81 -3.07
N VAL A 158 -0.60 -6.95 -4.29
CA VAL A 158 -0.06 -7.84 -5.32
C VAL A 158 1.03 -7.13 -6.11
N ILE A 159 2.02 -7.89 -6.56
CA ILE A 159 3.13 -7.42 -7.37
C ILE A 159 3.07 -8.14 -8.72
N ASP A 160 2.99 -7.38 -9.79
CA ASP A 160 2.95 -7.94 -11.14
C ASP A 160 4.24 -8.70 -11.49
N GLN A 161 4.09 -9.75 -12.28
CA GLN A 161 5.22 -10.60 -12.70
C GLN A 161 6.32 -9.81 -13.45
N VAL A 162 5.95 -8.76 -14.20
CA VAL A 162 6.95 -7.92 -14.88
C VAL A 162 7.87 -7.21 -13.89
N VAL A 163 7.34 -6.72 -12.77
CA VAL A 163 8.11 -6.09 -11.69
C VAL A 163 9.05 -7.10 -11.02
N ILE A 164 8.53 -8.30 -10.74
CA ILE A 164 9.32 -9.38 -10.17
C ILE A 164 10.46 -9.80 -11.10
N ASN A 165 10.21 -9.86 -12.42
CA ASN A 165 11.25 -10.20 -13.39
C ASN A 165 12.35 -9.12 -13.43
N ASP A 166 11.97 -7.83 -13.39
CA ASP A 166 12.93 -6.72 -13.34
C ASP A 166 13.78 -6.78 -12.06
N LEU A 167 13.18 -7.07 -10.88
CA LEU A 167 13.91 -7.23 -9.62
C LEU A 167 14.82 -8.46 -9.61
N LYS A 168 14.36 -9.62 -10.12
CA LYS A 168 15.16 -10.86 -10.19
C LYS A 168 16.40 -10.72 -11.06
N ASN A 169 16.30 -9.93 -12.13
CA ASN A 169 17.38 -9.68 -13.07
C ASN A 169 18.28 -8.51 -12.64
N SER A 170 18.21 -8.07 -11.39
CA SER A 170 18.91 -6.89 -10.88
C SER A 170 19.83 -7.23 -9.71
N GLN A 171 20.58 -6.23 -9.25
CA GLN A 171 21.37 -6.28 -8.02
C GLN A 171 20.53 -6.53 -6.75
N TYR A 172 19.21 -6.32 -6.82
CA TYR A 172 18.26 -6.53 -5.71
C TYR A 172 17.64 -7.94 -5.69
N SER A 173 18.11 -8.85 -6.53
CA SER A 173 17.57 -10.20 -6.71
C SER A 173 17.48 -11.05 -5.43
N LYS A 174 18.35 -10.79 -4.44
CA LYS A 174 18.33 -11.50 -3.15
C LYS A 174 17.50 -10.78 -2.08
N SER A 175 17.41 -9.45 -2.14
CA SER A 175 16.79 -8.65 -1.08
C SER A 175 15.27 -8.58 -1.20
N PHE A 176 14.69 -8.62 -2.42
CA PHE A 176 13.26 -8.46 -2.57
C PHE A 176 12.44 -9.60 -1.94
N GLU A 177 12.97 -10.82 -1.87
CA GLU A 177 12.30 -12.00 -1.27
C GLU A 177 12.08 -11.86 0.25
N THR A 178 12.80 -10.96 0.91
CA THR A 178 12.56 -10.62 2.31
C THR A 178 11.14 -10.05 2.50
N TYR A 179 10.67 -9.30 1.52
CA TYR A 179 9.46 -8.48 1.61
C TYR A 179 8.25 -9.06 0.88
N CYS A 180 8.43 -10.03 -0.01
CA CYS A 180 7.32 -10.62 -0.77
C CYS A 180 7.49 -12.12 -0.97
N LEU A 181 6.40 -12.79 -1.35
CA LEU A 181 6.38 -14.21 -1.67
C LEU A 181 5.25 -14.54 -2.65
N GLN A 182 5.31 -15.71 -3.27
CA GLN A 182 4.23 -16.22 -4.12
C GLN A 182 3.08 -16.78 -3.27
N TYR A 183 1.86 -16.38 -3.61
CA TYR A 183 0.64 -16.79 -2.92
C TYR A 183 -0.53 -16.98 -3.91
N ASN A 184 -1.49 -17.83 -3.56
CA ASN A 184 -2.75 -17.96 -4.29
C ASN A 184 -3.66 -16.79 -3.90
N ILE A 185 -3.60 -15.69 -4.65
CA ILE A 185 -4.34 -14.47 -4.31
C ILE A 185 -5.85 -14.71 -4.41
N PRO A 186 -6.63 -14.31 -3.40
CA PRO A 186 -8.09 -14.43 -3.44
C PRO A 186 -8.72 -13.36 -4.35
N TYR A 187 -8.81 -13.65 -5.63
CA TYR A 187 -9.48 -12.78 -6.62
C TYR A 187 -10.99 -13.00 -6.66
N LYS A 188 -11.75 -11.97 -7.06
CA LYS A 188 -13.23 -12.03 -7.22
C LYS A 188 -13.68 -13.07 -8.23
N ASN A 189 -12.90 -13.26 -9.30
CA ASN A 189 -13.17 -14.25 -10.35
C ASN A 189 -12.18 -15.40 -10.22
N ASN A 190 -12.54 -16.43 -9.47
CA ASN A 190 -11.72 -17.59 -9.13
C ASN A 190 -11.43 -18.54 -10.32
N SER A 191 -11.09 -18.04 -11.49
CA SER A 191 -10.78 -18.90 -12.65
C SER A 191 -9.30 -19.22 -12.83
N SER A 192 -8.38 -18.63 -12.02
CA SER A 192 -6.96 -18.94 -12.12
C SER A 192 -6.38 -19.44 -10.80
N THR A 193 -5.83 -20.65 -10.83
CA THR A 193 -4.97 -21.24 -9.80
C THR A 193 -3.55 -20.65 -9.84
N SER A 194 -3.32 -19.54 -10.55
CA SER A 194 -2.01 -18.94 -10.69
C SER A 194 -1.58 -18.22 -9.41
N LYS A 195 -0.39 -18.57 -8.93
CA LYS A 195 0.25 -17.85 -7.84
C LYS A 195 0.82 -16.54 -8.36
N ASP A 196 0.39 -15.45 -7.78
CA ASP A 196 1.01 -14.14 -7.96
C ASP A 196 1.95 -13.82 -6.77
N TYR A 197 2.85 -12.87 -6.96
CA TYR A 197 3.63 -12.34 -5.84
C TYR A 197 2.81 -11.32 -5.06
N ALA A 198 2.96 -11.34 -3.73
CA ALA A 198 2.37 -10.36 -2.84
C ALA A 198 3.38 -9.86 -1.82
N PHE A 199 3.26 -8.60 -1.40
CA PHE A 199 3.98 -8.13 -0.23
C PHE A 199 3.54 -8.89 1.01
N LYS A 200 4.50 -9.31 1.83
CA LYS A 200 4.21 -9.75 3.19
C LYS A 200 3.60 -8.58 3.99
N LEU A 201 2.83 -8.87 5.01
CA LEU A 201 2.34 -7.84 5.93
C LEU A 201 3.41 -7.43 6.96
N ILE A 202 4.39 -8.31 7.18
CA ILE A 202 5.56 -8.08 8.04
C ILE A 202 6.72 -8.93 7.52
N GLU A 203 7.96 -8.54 7.79
CA GLU A 203 9.16 -9.23 7.34
C GLU A 203 9.27 -10.63 7.95
N GLU A 204 8.99 -10.75 9.26
CA GLU A 204 9.13 -11.99 10.03
C GLU A 204 8.03 -12.14 11.08
N ILE A 205 7.55 -13.37 11.29
CA ILE A 205 6.59 -13.74 12.35
C ILE A 205 7.33 -14.64 13.35
N ASN A 206 7.64 -14.09 14.52
CA ASN A 206 8.57 -14.71 15.48
C ASN A 206 8.08 -16.04 16.06
N ASN A 207 6.78 -16.17 16.35
CA ASN A 207 6.17 -17.35 16.97
C ASN A 207 4.65 -17.34 16.77
N LYS A 208 3.96 -18.38 17.32
CA LYS A 208 2.51 -18.51 17.23
C LYS A 208 1.74 -17.40 17.95
N ASP A 209 2.27 -16.90 19.07
CA ASP A 209 1.62 -15.81 19.81
C ASP A 209 1.70 -14.50 19.02
N HIS A 210 2.85 -14.24 18.39
CA HIS A 210 2.99 -13.10 17.49
C HIS A 210 2.02 -13.20 16.30
N LEU A 211 1.90 -14.38 15.68
CA LEU A 211 0.91 -14.62 14.61
C LEU A 211 -0.52 -14.36 15.07
N SER A 212 -0.89 -14.84 16.26
CA SER A 212 -2.22 -14.60 16.86
C SER A 212 -2.47 -13.12 17.06
N ASN A 213 -1.50 -12.38 17.60
CA ASN A 213 -1.61 -10.93 17.82
C ASN A 213 -1.78 -10.16 16.50
N LEU A 214 -1.05 -10.55 15.44
CA LEU A 214 -1.20 -9.95 14.12
C LEU A 214 -2.61 -10.15 13.54
N LYS A 215 -3.20 -11.35 13.71
CA LYS A 215 -4.56 -11.63 13.26
C LYS A 215 -5.59 -10.79 14.04
N HIS A 216 -5.46 -10.69 15.35
CA HIS A 216 -6.33 -9.81 16.16
C HIS A 216 -6.20 -8.34 15.74
N SER A 217 -4.99 -7.88 15.39
CA SER A 217 -4.81 -6.52 14.86
C SER A 217 -5.58 -6.31 13.55
N ILE A 218 -5.55 -7.29 12.63
CA ILE A 218 -6.30 -7.21 11.37
C ILE A 218 -7.80 -7.15 11.64
N GLU A 219 -8.35 -8.06 12.47
CA GLU A 219 -9.76 -8.07 12.85
C GLU A 219 -10.19 -6.73 13.46
N TYR A 220 -9.38 -6.21 14.39
CA TYR A 220 -9.62 -4.91 15.01
C TYR A 220 -9.63 -3.77 13.97
N LEU A 221 -8.67 -3.71 13.06
CA LEU A 221 -8.57 -2.63 12.08
C LEU A 221 -9.74 -2.62 11.08
N PHE A 222 -10.29 -3.78 10.75
CA PHE A 222 -11.49 -3.86 9.92
C PHE A 222 -12.74 -3.34 10.64
N SER A 223 -12.84 -3.54 11.97
CA SER A 223 -13.96 -3.06 12.81
C SER A 223 -13.77 -1.64 13.34
N ALA A 224 -12.53 -1.15 13.35
CA ALA A 224 -12.22 0.19 13.85
C ALA A 224 -12.99 1.28 13.09
N ASP A 225 -13.13 2.44 13.73
CA ASP A 225 -13.75 3.61 13.11
C ASP A 225 -15.24 3.37 12.72
N ASN A 226 -15.98 2.63 13.53
CA ASN A 226 -17.40 2.32 13.35
C ASN A 226 -17.73 1.63 12.00
N LYS A 227 -16.75 0.95 11.39
CA LYS A 227 -16.97 0.17 10.16
C LYS A 227 -17.71 -1.13 10.47
N PRO A 228 -18.79 -1.45 9.73
CA PRO A 228 -19.51 -2.71 9.94
C PRO A 228 -18.67 -3.91 9.45
N VAL A 229 -18.55 -4.94 10.29
CA VAL A 229 -17.83 -6.19 9.97
C VAL A 229 -18.77 -7.37 9.68
N ASP A 230 -20.06 -7.19 9.89
CA ASP A 230 -21.05 -8.29 9.73
C ASP A 230 -21.34 -8.62 8.25
N GLU A 231 -20.96 -7.75 7.33
CA GLU A 231 -21.12 -7.99 5.89
C GLU A 231 -20.24 -9.20 5.46
N PRO A 232 -20.81 -10.21 4.78
CA PRO A 232 -20.06 -11.41 4.35
C PRO A 232 -18.80 -11.08 3.55
N SER A 233 -18.86 -10.02 2.74
CA SER A 233 -17.73 -9.56 1.92
C SER A 233 -16.59 -8.95 2.75
N VAL A 234 -16.88 -8.45 3.96
CA VAL A 234 -15.87 -7.93 4.90
C VAL A 234 -15.23 -9.09 5.63
N LYS A 235 -16.04 -10.04 6.13
CA LYS A 235 -15.53 -11.29 6.76
C LYS A 235 -14.61 -12.05 5.82
N GLU A 236 -15.02 -12.24 4.56
CA GLU A 236 -14.17 -12.88 3.54
C GLU A 236 -12.81 -12.20 3.39
N LYS A 237 -12.76 -10.87 3.45
CA LYS A 237 -11.47 -10.14 3.37
C LYS A 237 -10.61 -10.35 4.61
N ILE A 238 -11.21 -10.36 5.80
CA ILE A 238 -10.50 -10.62 7.06
C ILE A 238 -9.91 -12.03 7.02
N ASP A 239 -10.74 -13.04 6.73
CA ASP A 239 -10.34 -14.45 6.68
C ASP A 239 -9.19 -14.66 5.69
N ASN A 240 -9.34 -14.17 4.47
CA ASN A 240 -8.29 -14.26 3.44
C ASN A 240 -6.97 -13.57 3.84
N THR A 241 -7.05 -12.46 4.57
CA THR A 241 -5.85 -11.75 5.07
C THR A 241 -5.18 -12.54 6.19
N CYS A 242 -5.96 -13.13 7.09
CA CYS A 242 -5.46 -14.01 8.15
C CYS A 242 -4.85 -15.30 7.59
N ASP A 243 -5.47 -15.91 6.58
CA ASP A 243 -4.94 -17.09 5.87
C ASP A 243 -3.58 -16.79 5.21
N PHE A 244 -3.41 -15.58 4.68
CA PHE A 244 -2.12 -15.16 4.15
C PHE A 244 -1.04 -15.06 5.23
N LEU A 245 -1.36 -14.58 6.44
CA LEU A 245 -0.41 -14.59 7.57
C LEU A 245 -0.03 -16.02 7.97
N ASP A 246 -1.01 -16.95 8.02
CA ASP A 246 -0.72 -18.36 8.28
C ASP A 246 0.21 -18.95 7.23
N TYR A 247 -0.01 -18.61 5.96
CA TYR A 247 0.85 -19.06 4.87
C TYR A 247 2.27 -18.49 4.99
N CYS A 248 2.41 -17.21 5.32
CA CYS A 248 3.72 -16.58 5.55
C CYS A 248 4.48 -17.28 6.69
N TYR A 249 3.81 -17.53 7.82
CA TYR A 249 4.38 -18.21 8.97
C TYR A 249 4.84 -19.65 8.64
N LYS A 250 4.01 -20.42 7.93
CA LYS A 250 4.35 -21.77 7.50
C LYS A 250 5.57 -21.77 6.57
N LYS A 251 5.61 -20.85 5.59
CA LYS A 251 6.71 -20.73 4.64
C LYS A 251 8.02 -20.31 5.28
N GLN A 252 7.97 -19.46 6.28
CA GLN A 252 9.15 -19.06 7.05
C GLN A 252 9.74 -20.24 7.80
N ASN A 253 8.91 -21.06 8.48
CA ASN A 253 9.38 -22.20 9.28
C ASN A 253 9.88 -23.37 8.42
N GLN A 254 9.34 -23.58 7.22
CA GLN A 254 9.83 -24.59 6.29
C GLN A 254 11.28 -24.34 5.82
N LYS A 255 11.75 -23.09 5.79
CA LYS A 255 13.14 -22.73 5.43
C LYS A 255 14.17 -23.07 6.51
N PHE A 256 13.74 -23.46 7.70
CA PHE A 256 14.63 -23.86 8.81
C PHE A 256 14.73 -25.38 8.97
N GLU A 257 13.96 -26.16 8.19
CA GLU A 257 13.97 -27.63 8.23
C GLU A 257 14.77 -28.24 7.06
N ASP A 258 15.17 -27.43 6.07
CA ASP A 258 16.09 -27.78 4.96
C ASP A 258 17.49 -27.21 5.21
#